data_c6310c5c848ffea128bfd7dc051fd49f
#
_entry.id   c6310c5c848ffea128bfd7dc051fd49f
#
_cell.length_a   1.000
_cell.length_b   1.000
_cell.length_c   1.000
_cell.angle_alpha   90.00
_cell.angle_beta   90.00
_cell.angle_gamma   90.00
#
_symmetry.space_group_name_H-M   'P 1'
#
loop_
_entity.id
_entity.type
_entity.pdbx_description
1 polymer ?
#
loop_
_entity_poly.entity_id
_entity_poly.type
_entity_poly.pdbx_seq_one_letter_code
_entity_poly.pdbx_strand_id
1 'polypeptide(L)'
;MLSFDWSRRDFAPYGFTCVRWTPTVMARSDRHNEIEVNLLEEGSLTYLLGGQMVTIPAGRLAVFWASIPHQILRFERQSEYFVMTIPLVWFLQWRLPARFVQPVLNGRLVIEPDAGQSTSDRARFQSWLEDMGTESEERRRIVLLEVEARLRRLALTLEPGSPGHPPKHTAAVLGRGELSRAEQMACYIAQHYAEPLTTETISRQVGLHPNYALTLFHRTFGGTLLKYVTQHRLSHAQRLLVTTEDLILNIALSSGFGSLSRFNEAFKEAFDCTPREYRKRHQLR
;
A
#
# COMPACT_ATOMS: atom_id res chain seq x y z
N MET A 1 -17.04 15.68 1.23
CA MET A 1 -16.96 14.26 1.61
C MET A 1 -16.11 13.57 0.54
N LEU A 2 -14.92 13.11 0.90
CA LEU A 2 -14.02 12.45 -0.04
C LEU A 2 -14.23 10.94 0.02
N SER A 3 -14.36 10.33 -1.15
CA SER A 3 -14.46 8.88 -1.34
C SER A 3 -13.57 8.47 -2.51
N PHE A 4 -13.37 7.17 -2.70
CA PHE A 4 -12.51 6.67 -3.76
C PHE A 4 -13.00 7.10 -5.15
N ASP A 5 -12.13 7.74 -5.92
CA ASP A 5 -12.39 8.13 -7.30
C ASP A 5 -12.06 6.98 -8.26
N TRP A 6 -13.10 6.37 -8.83
CA TRP A 6 -13.00 5.24 -9.76
C TRP A 6 -12.33 5.60 -11.09
N SER A 7 -12.32 6.88 -11.47
CA SER A 7 -11.72 7.35 -12.72
C SER A 7 -10.22 7.61 -12.58
N ARG A 8 -9.70 7.63 -11.35
CA ARG A 8 -8.30 7.93 -11.07
C ARG A 8 -7.37 6.90 -11.71
N ARG A 9 -6.35 7.40 -12.41
CA ARG A 9 -5.31 6.55 -13.03
C ARG A 9 -4.45 5.90 -11.95
N ASP A 10 -4.06 4.64 -12.20
CA ASP A 10 -3.06 3.96 -11.39
C ASP A 10 -1.79 4.83 -11.27
N PHE A 11 -1.19 4.88 -10.09
CA PHE A 11 0.00 5.66 -9.75
C PHE A 11 -0.13 7.19 -9.88
N ALA A 12 -1.30 7.75 -10.17
CA ALA A 12 -1.46 9.19 -10.08
C ALA A 12 -1.15 9.65 -8.64
N PRO A 13 -0.27 10.65 -8.42
CA PRO A 13 0.12 11.03 -7.07
C PRO A 13 -1.01 11.78 -6.36
N TYR A 14 -1.15 11.52 -5.05
CA TYR A 14 -1.94 12.39 -4.16
C TYR A 14 -1.10 13.54 -3.63
N GLY A 15 0.22 13.35 -3.54
CA GLY A 15 1.12 14.28 -2.90
C GLY A 15 1.08 14.20 -1.37
N PHE A 16 1.40 15.30 -0.71
CA PHE A 16 1.27 15.42 0.74
C PHE A 16 -0.11 15.93 1.08
N THR A 17 -0.94 15.07 1.67
CA THR A 17 -2.34 15.39 2.03
C THR A 17 -2.67 14.89 3.42
N CYS A 18 -3.62 15.56 4.06
CA CYS A 18 -4.32 15.06 5.25
C CYS A 18 -5.81 15.33 5.03
N VAL A 19 -6.63 14.28 5.01
CA VAL A 19 -8.05 14.38 4.67
C VAL A 19 -8.90 13.46 5.55
N ARG A 20 -10.19 13.75 5.65
CA ARG A 20 -11.17 12.79 6.17
C ARG A 20 -11.82 12.07 5.01
N TRP A 21 -11.83 10.76 5.13
CA TRP A 21 -12.36 9.89 4.10
C TRP A 21 -13.51 9.05 4.60
N THR A 22 -14.57 8.95 3.81
CA THR A 22 -15.68 8.03 4.09
C THR A 22 -15.34 6.66 3.53
N PRO A 23 -15.32 5.59 4.34
CA PRO A 23 -15.00 4.27 3.85
C PRO A 23 -16.09 3.77 2.89
N THR A 24 -15.66 3.26 1.77
CA THR A 24 -16.49 2.58 0.78
C THR A 24 -15.82 1.29 0.35
N VAL A 25 -16.62 0.23 0.13
CA VAL A 25 -16.08 -0.98 -0.49
C VAL A 25 -15.58 -0.62 -1.89
N MET A 26 -14.29 -0.84 -2.13
CA MET A 26 -13.68 -0.45 -3.39
C MET A 26 -13.87 -1.55 -4.43
N ALA A 27 -14.37 -1.21 -5.62
CA ALA A 27 -14.56 -2.17 -6.72
C ALA A 27 -13.23 -2.55 -7.42
N ARG A 28 -12.15 -1.78 -7.20
CA ARG A 28 -10.80 -2.12 -7.66
C ARG A 28 -9.76 -1.67 -6.63
N SER A 29 -8.57 -2.26 -6.70
CA SER A 29 -7.44 -1.77 -5.91
C SER A 29 -6.99 -0.40 -6.39
N ASP A 30 -6.55 0.43 -5.43
CA ASP A 30 -5.80 1.66 -5.70
C ASP A 30 -4.31 1.43 -5.54
N ARG A 31 -3.53 2.35 -6.13
CA ARG A 31 -2.07 2.39 -5.98
C ARG A 31 -1.53 3.76 -6.30
N HIS A 32 -0.64 4.21 -5.44
CA HIS A 32 0.07 5.47 -5.60
C HIS A 32 1.43 5.42 -4.88
N ASN A 33 2.34 6.34 -5.22
CA ASN A 33 3.72 6.26 -4.73
C ASN A 33 3.94 6.99 -3.40
N GLU A 34 2.93 7.08 -2.58
CA GLU A 34 3.01 7.68 -1.25
C GLU A 34 3.00 6.60 -0.16
N ILE A 35 3.50 6.99 1.00
CA ILE A 35 3.21 6.29 2.26
C ILE A 35 1.86 6.75 2.74
N GLU A 36 0.99 5.82 3.05
CA GLU A 36 -0.33 6.09 3.61
C GLU A 36 -0.33 5.85 5.11
N VAL A 37 -0.88 6.82 5.84
CA VAL A 37 -1.07 6.75 7.29
C VAL A 37 -2.56 6.90 7.58
N ASN A 38 -3.14 5.87 8.18
CA ASN A 38 -4.56 5.82 8.51
C ASN A 38 -4.78 5.87 10.02
N LEU A 39 -5.79 6.62 10.45
CA LEU A 39 -6.30 6.61 11.82
C LEU A 39 -7.83 6.55 11.81
N LEU A 40 -8.35 5.42 12.27
CA LEU A 40 -9.79 5.24 12.48
C LEU A 40 -10.17 5.72 13.87
N GLU A 41 -11.31 6.39 13.97
CA GLU A 41 -11.87 6.81 15.24
C GLU A 41 -12.76 5.72 15.87
N GLU A 42 -13.46 4.94 15.04
CA GLU A 42 -14.36 3.86 15.44
C GLU A 42 -14.33 2.67 14.51
N GLY A 43 -14.68 1.50 15.02
CA GLY A 43 -14.81 0.27 14.22
C GLY A 43 -13.48 -0.26 13.69
N SER A 44 -13.54 -0.86 12.51
CA SER A 44 -12.38 -1.40 11.82
C SER A 44 -12.53 -1.32 10.30
N LEU A 45 -11.40 -1.29 9.59
CA LEU A 45 -11.32 -1.43 8.14
C LEU A 45 -10.53 -2.70 7.78
N THR A 46 -11.06 -3.51 6.86
CA THR A 46 -10.34 -4.64 6.30
C THR A 46 -9.90 -4.32 4.88
N TYR A 47 -8.58 -4.30 4.69
CA TYR A 47 -7.94 -4.15 3.39
C TYR A 47 -7.50 -5.49 2.81
N LEU A 48 -7.55 -5.61 1.49
CA LEU A 48 -6.67 -6.48 0.74
C LEU A 48 -5.43 -5.66 0.38
N LEU A 49 -4.32 -5.89 1.08
CA LEU A 49 -3.05 -5.19 0.89
C LEU A 49 -2.00 -6.19 0.40
N GLY A 50 -1.52 -6.00 -0.83
CA GLY A 50 -0.52 -6.91 -1.39
C GLY A 50 -0.97 -8.38 -1.44
N GLY A 51 -2.27 -8.65 -1.58
CA GLY A 51 -2.85 -9.99 -1.56
C GLY A 51 -2.99 -10.61 -0.17
N GLN A 52 -2.78 -9.85 0.89
CA GLN A 52 -3.05 -10.26 2.27
C GLN A 52 -4.23 -9.47 2.82
N MET A 53 -5.14 -10.17 3.49
CA MET A 53 -6.20 -9.49 4.24
C MET A 53 -5.64 -8.98 5.56
N VAL A 54 -5.76 -7.68 5.77
CA VAL A 54 -5.29 -6.99 6.98
C VAL A 54 -6.40 -6.12 7.53
N THR A 55 -6.57 -6.11 8.85
CA THR A 55 -7.59 -5.29 9.51
C THR A 55 -6.93 -4.20 10.33
N ILE A 56 -7.35 -2.96 10.10
CA ILE A 56 -6.95 -1.78 10.86
C ILE A 56 -8.02 -1.53 11.92
N PRO A 57 -7.72 -1.67 13.21
CA PRO A 57 -8.66 -1.33 14.28
C PRO A 57 -8.67 0.17 14.56
N ALA A 58 -9.76 0.67 15.12
CA ALA A 58 -9.84 2.05 15.61
C ALA A 58 -8.76 2.37 16.67
N GLY A 59 -8.38 3.63 16.74
CA GLY A 59 -7.48 4.17 17.75
C GLY A 59 -6.01 3.82 17.59
N ARG A 60 -5.61 3.21 16.49
CA ARG A 60 -4.22 2.85 16.21
C ARG A 60 -3.77 3.41 14.88
N LEU A 61 -2.58 4.01 14.85
CA LEU A 61 -1.97 4.39 13.57
C LEU A 61 -1.63 3.14 12.75
N ALA A 62 -1.99 3.19 11.49
CA ALA A 62 -1.67 2.18 10.51
C ALA A 62 -0.90 2.82 9.36
N VAL A 63 0.27 2.26 9.00
CA VAL A 63 1.19 2.81 8.01
C VAL A 63 1.56 1.75 6.99
N PHE A 64 1.42 2.05 5.72
CA PHE A 64 1.85 1.17 4.63
C PHE A 64 2.29 1.96 3.40
N TRP A 65 3.02 1.33 2.50
CA TRP A 65 3.38 1.92 1.23
C TRP A 65 2.28 1.64 0.20
N ALA A 66 1.61 2.68 -0.23
CA ALA A 66 0.45 2.60 -1.11
C ALA A 66 0.77 2.25 -2.58
N SER A 67 2.07 2.10 -2.92
CA SER A 67 2.47 1.48 -4.20
C SER A 67 2.11 -0.01 -4.28
N ILE A 68 1.91 -0.65 -3.13
CA ILE A 68 1.34 -1.99 -3.06
C ILE A 68 -0.16 -1.90 -3.35
N PRO A 69 -0.71 -2.77 -4.23
CA PRO A 69 -2.15 -2.78 -4.48
C PRO A 69 -2.93 -2.93 -3.18
N HIS A 70 -3.81 -1.98 -2.91
CA HIS A 70 -4.63 -1.98 -1.70
C HIS A 70 -6.08 -1.67 -2.02
N GLN A 71 -7.00 -2.32 -1.31
CA GLN A 71 -8.44 -2.24 -1.57
C GLN A 71 -9.21 -2.44 -0.28
N ILE A 72 -10.14 -1.55 0.04
CA ILE A 72 -11.07 -1.75 1.16
C ILE A 72 -12.11 -2.80 0.74
N LEU A 73 -12.13 -3.93 1.45
CA LEU A 73 -13.08 -5.01 1.25
C LEU A 73 -14.28 -4.91 2.19
N ARG A 74 -14.05 -4.47 3.43
CA ARG A 74 -15.07 -4.42 4.50
C ARG A 74 -14.77 -3.29 5.47
N PHE A 75 -15.82 -2.82 6.12
CA PHE A 75 -15.72 -1.92 7.26
C PHE A 75 -16.90 -2.21 8.23
N GLU A 76 -16.65 -2.06 9.53
CA GLU A 76 -17.69 -2.30 10.55
C GLU A 76 -18.62 -1.11 10.71
N ARG A 77 -18.09 0.11 10.56
CA ARG A 77 -18.88 1.35 10.66
C ARG A 77 -18.55 2.29 9.51
N GLN A 78 -19.56 2.97 9.02
CA GLN A 78 -19.41 4.00 7.97
C GLN A 78 -19.09 5.36 8.60
N SER A 79 -18.15 5.39 9.55
CA SER A 79 -17.64 6.63 10.12
C SER A 79 -16.41 7.11 9.35
N GLU A 80 -16.30 8.41 9.16
CA GLU A 80 -15.11 9.00 8.54
C GLU A 80 -13.86 8.67 9.33
N TYR A 81 -12.75 8.52 8.62
CA TYR A 81 -11.43 8.29 9.21
C TYR A 81 -10.39 9.18 8.56
N PHE A 82 -9.29 9.41 9.25
CA PHE A 82 -8.21 10.20 8.73
C PHE A 82 -7.32 9.38 7.82
N VAL A 83 -7.01 9.95 6.65
CA VAL A 83 -6.05 9.45 5.68
C VAL A 83 -5.02 10.53 5.42
N MET A 84 -3.76 10.20 5.62
CA MET A 84 -2.64 11.05 5.25
C MET A 84 -1.78 10.34 4.21
N THR A 85 -1.40 11.07 3.17
CA THR A 85 -0.44 10.58 2.17
C THR A 85 0.85 11.40 2.25
N ILE A 86 1.99 10.71 2.22
CA ILE A 86 3.33 11.30 2.35
C ILE A 86 4.16 10.85 1.15
N PRO A 87 4.67 11.77 0.31
CA PRO A 87 5.55 11.40 -0.79
C PRO A 87 6.71 10.49 -0.33
N LEU A 88 6.91 9.37 -1.02
CA LEU A 88 7.92 8.38 -0.65
C LEU A 88 9.31 9.00 -0.45
N VAL A 89 9.68 9.96 -1.30
CA VAL A 89 10.98 10.63 -1.21
C VAL A 89 11.16 11.37 0.13
N TRP A 90 10.11 12.01 0.65
CA TRP A 90 10.18 12.69 1.95
C TRP A 90 10.28 11.69 3.09
N PHE A 91 9.47 10.63 3.07
CA PHE A 91 9.54 9.55 4.06
C PHE A 91 10.95 8.93 4.15
N LEU A 92 11.62 8.74 3.01
CA LEU A 92 12.98 8.21 2.96
C LEU A 92 14.02 9.23 3.47
N GLN A 93 13.85 10.53 3.15
CA GLN A 93 14.73 11.60 3.63
C GLN A 93 14.72 11.74 5.16
N TRP A 94 13.64 11.40 5.81
CA TRP A 94 13.53 11.43 7.28
C TRP A 94 14.45 10.43 7.99
N ARG A 95 15.04 9.46 7.30
CA ARG A 95 15.94 8.45 7.88
C ARG A 95 15.40 7.82 9.16
N LEU A 96 14.12 7.42 9.10
CA LEU A 96 13.46 6.72 10.20
C LEU A 96 14.18 5.37 10.47
N PRO A 97 14.07 4.80 11.70
CA PRO A 97 14.72 3.54 12.03
C PRO A 97 14.35 2.40 11.04
N ALA A 98 15.35 1.63 10.62
CA ALA A 98 15.17 0.54 9.64
C ALA A 98 14.09 -0.48 10.05
N ARG A 99 13.94 -0.75 11.36
CA ARG A 99 12.88 -1.62 11.91
C ARG A 99 11.45 -1.15 11.58
N PHE A 100 11.27 0.14 11.28
CA PHE A 100 9.99 0.71 10.83
C PHE A 100 9.95 0.80 9.29
N VAL A 101 10.99 1.34 8.67
CA VAL A 101 11.03 1.59 7.23
C VAL A 101 11.00 0.29 6.41
N GLN A 102 11.78 -0.72 6.81
CA GLN A 102 11.90 -1.97 6.05
C GLN A 102 10.57 -2.74 5.93
N PRO A 103 9.78 -2.96 6.99
CA PRO A 103 8.46 -3.56 6.86
C PRO A 103 7.54 -2.79 5.91
N VAL A 104 7.47 -1.46 6.03
CA VAL A 104 6.65 -0.60 5.17
C VAL A 104 7.05 -0.76 3.71
N LEU A 105 8.34 -0.62 3.38
CA LEU A 105 8.86 -0.78 2.02
C LEU A 105 8.74 -2.22 1.48
N ASN A 106 8.69 -3.21 2.38
CA ASN A 106 8.43 -4.61 2.01
C ASN A 106 6.93 -4.92 1.80
N GLY A 107 6.08 -3.89 1.77
CA GLY A 107 4.65 -4.05 1.52
C GLY A 107 3.86 -4.56 2.72
N ARG A 108 4.41 -4.43 3.93
CA ARG A 108 3.71 -4.80 5.16
C ARG A 108 2.98 -3.60 5.74
N LEU A 109 1.82 -3.85 6.30
CA LEU A 109 1.12 -2.91 7.15
C LEU A 109 1.80 -2.88 8.53
N VAL A 110 2.23 -1.69 8.96
CA VAL A 110 2.70 -1.43 10.32
C VAL A 110 1.55 -0.80 11.09
N ILE A 111 1.10 -1.47 12.14
CA ILE A 111 0.05 -0.97 13.05
C ILE A 111 0.68 -0.69 14.40
N GLU A 112 0.31 0.42 15.03
CA GLU A 112 0.73 0.74 16.39
C GLU A 112 0.30 -0.36 17.36
N PRO A 113 1.19 -0.84 18.26
CA PRO A 113 0.90 -2.00 19.10
C PRO A 113 -0.30 -1.82 20.04
N ASP A 114 -0.52 -0.60 20.53
CA ASP A 114 -1.63 -0.26 21.43
C ASP A 114 -2.33 1.05 21.04
N ALA A 115 -3.46 1.35 21.66
CA ALA A 115 -4.25 2.54 21.41
C ALA A 115 -3.94 3.69 22.39
N GLY A 116 -2.84 3.62 23.14
CA GLY A 116 -2.51 4.60 24.19
C GLY A 116 -2.34 6.04 23.70
N GLN A 117 -2.06 6.23 22.40
CA GLN A 117 -1.94 7.55 21.76
C GLN A 117 -3.21 8.01 21.03
N SER A 118 -4.27 7.23 21.03
CA SER A 118 -5.49 7.46 20.22
C SER A 118 -6.05 8.88 20.36
N THR A 119 -6.29 9.35 21.58
CA THR A 119 -6.85 10.68 21.83
C THR A 119 -5.92 11.80 21.35
N SER A 120 -4.62 11.66 21.61
CA SER A 120 -3.61 12.63 21.16
C SER A 120 -3.47 12.65 19.65
N ASP A 121 -3.54 11.49 18.99
CA ASP A 121 -3.44 11.38 17.55
C ASP A 121 -4.68 11.95 16.86
N ARG A 122 -5.86 11.70 17.39
CA ARG A 122 -7.09 12.33 16.90
C ARG A 122 -6.98 13.86 16.91
N ALA A 123 -6.52 14.43 18.02
CA ALA A 123 -6.34 15.89 18.15
C ALA A 123 -5.29 16.42 17.13
N ARG A 124 -4.16 15.69 16.95
CA ARG A 124 -3.14 16.04 15.96
C ARG A 124 -3.67 16.00 14.55
N PHE A 125 -4.34 14.91 14.16
CA PHE A 125 -4.90 14.78 12.81
C PHE A 125 -5.93 15.86 12.51
N GLN A 126 -6.74 16.24 13.51
CA GLN A 126 -7.69 17.34 13.36
C GLN A 126 -6.96 18.68 13.13
N SER A 127 -5.91 18.98 13.89
CA SER A 127 -5.08 20.17 13.71
C SER A 127 -4.37 20.16 12.33
N TRP A 128 -3.81 19.01 11.94
CA TRP A 128 -3.17 18.86 10.62
C TRP A 128 -4.14 19.05 9.45
N LEU A 129 -5.37 18.55 9.61
CA LEU A 129 -6.43 18.75 8.61
C LEU A 129 -6.73 20.24 8.43
N GLU A 130 -6.85 20.99 9.54
CA GLU A 130 -7.11 22.44 9.54
C GLU A 130 -5.93 23.19 8.90
N ASP A 131 -4.70 22.91 9.31
CA ASP A 131 -3.50 23.55 8.78
C ASP A 131 -3.27 23.27 7.30
N MET A 132 -3.50 22.03 6.87
CA MET A 132 -3.41 21.64 5.45
C MET A 132 -4.50 22.25 4.59
N GLY A 133 -5.63 22.62 5.16
CA GLY A 133 -6.71 23.36 4.50
C GLY A 133 -6.39 24.82 4.20
N THR A 134 -5.26 25.34 4.72
CA THR A 134 -4.81 26.73 4.47
C THR A 134 -3.80 26.79 3.32
N GLU A 135 -3.64 27.96 2.71
CA GLU A 135 -2.59 28.20 1.70
C GLU A 135 -1.20 28.49 2.31
N SER A 136 -1.06 28.40 3.65
CA SER A 136 0.17 28.72 4.36
C SER A 136 1.21 27.62 4.19
N GLU A 137 2.30 27.90 3.51
CA GLU A 137 3.45 26.98 3.39
C GLU A 137 4.10 26.69 4.75
N GLU A 138 4.12 27.69 5.66
CA GLU A 138 4.69 27.50 7.00
C GLU A 138 3.87 26.51 7.83
N ARG A 139 2.54 26.59 7.77
CA ARG A 139 1.67 25.59 8.41
C ARG A 139 1.88 24.18 7.86
N ARG A 140 1.97 24.06 6.54
CA ARG A 140 2.30 22.77 5.89
C ARG A 140 3.65 22.23 6.35
N ARG A 141 4.63 23.11 6.53
CA ARG A 141 5.96 22.73 7.04
C ARG A 141 5.90 22.27 8.50
N ILE A 142 5.12 22.94 9.35
CA ILE A 142 4.88 22.50 10.72
C ILE A 142 4.25 21.11 10.75
N VAL A 143 3.18 20.90 9.98
CA VAL A 143 2.56 19.56 9.86
C VAL A 143 3.58 18.49 9.47
N LEU A 144 4.43 18.77 8.48
CA LEU A 144 5.46 17.83 8.04
C LEU A 144 6.43 17.43 9.15
N LEU A 145 6.89 18.40 9.95
CA LEU A 145 7.78 18.15 11.10
C LEU A 145 7.09 17.35 12.21
N GLU A 146 5.84 17.65 12.50
CA GLU A 146 5.06 16.94 13.53
C GLU A 146 4.74 15.50 13.11
N VAL A 147 4.43 15.27 11.84
CA VAL A 147 4.22 13.94 11.25
C VAL A 147 5.52 13.12 11.33
N GLU A 148 6.65 13.69 10.94
CA GLU A 148 7.95 13.03 11.10
C GLU A 148 8.19 12.65 12.56
N ALA A 149 8.01 13.60 13.49
CA ALA A 149 8.18 13.35 14.93
C ALA A 149 7.25 12.24 15.44
N ARG A 150 5.98 12.22 14.95
CA ARG A 150 5.01 11.20 15.35
C ARG A 150 5.40 9.80 14.80
N LEU A 151 5.85 9.70 13.56
CA LEU A 151 6.30 8.43 13.01
C LEU A 151 7.61 7.94 13.67
N ARG A 152 8.50 8.84 14.10
CA ARG A 152 9.65 8.49 14.95
C ARG A 152 9.23 7.88 16.27
N ARG A 153 8.20 8.43 16.92
CA ARG A 153 7.62 7.87 18.16
C ARG A 153 7.02 6.49 17.92
N LEU A 154 6.25 6.30 16.84
CA LEU A 154 5.74 4.99 16.44
C LEU A 154 6.89 3.99 16.25
N ALA A 155 7.98 4.39 15.59
CA ALA A 155 9.13 3.52 15.40
C ALA A 155 9.79 3.08 16.73
N LEU A 156 9.65 3.86 17.82
CA LEU A 156 10.17 3.47 19.13
C LEU A 156 9.32 2.41 19.83
N THR A 157 8.02 2.32 19.52
CA THR A 157 7.13 1.30 20.11
C THR A 157 7.29 -0.09 19.46
N LEU A 158 7.99 -0.16 18.31
CA LEU A 158 8.23 -1.42 17.63
C LEU A 158 9.45 -2.11 18.25
N GLU A 159 9.27 -3.34 18.73
CA GLU A 159 10.37 -4.11 19.34
C GLU A 159 11.48 -4.44 18.35
N PRO A 160 12.78 -4.43 18.78
CA PRO A 160 13.88 -4.92 17.96
C PRO A 160 13.66 -6.41 17.63
N GLY A 161 13.55 -6.75 16.35
CA GLY A 161 13.40 -8.13 15.92
C GLY A 161 11.95 -8.62 15.83
N SER A 162 10.95 -7.81 16.18
CA SER A 162 9.60 -8.05 15.66
C SER A 162 9.65 -7.83 14.14
N PRO A 163 9.63 -8.91 13.32
CA PRO A 163 9.21 -8.75 11.95
C PRO A 163 7.82 -8.14 12.10
N GLY A 164 7.56 -6.97 11.50
CA GLY A 164 6.23 -6.36 11.55
C GLY A 164 5.22 -7.49 11.43
N HIS A 165 4.69 -7.90 12.57
CA HIS A 165 3.87 -9.10 12.61
C HIS A 165 2.71 -8.84 11.67
N PRO A 166 2.38 -9.74 10.75
CA PRO A 166 0.97 -9.96 10.54
C PRO A 166 0.46 -10.24 11.96
N PRO A 167 -0.51 -9.50 12.48
CA PRO A 167 -1.08 -9.82 13.78
C PRO A 167 -1.37 -11.32 13.72
N LYS A 168 -0.91 -12.07 14.75
CA LYS A 168 -1.10 -13.53 14.83
C LYS A 168 -2.56 -13.97 14.64
N HIS A 169 -3.46 -13.02 14.54
CA HIS A 169 -4.89 -13.14 14.35
C HIS A 169 -5.36 -13.08 12.87
N THR A 170 -4.53 -12.70 11.87
CA THR A 170 -5.04 -12.54 10.51
C THR A 170 -4.80 -13.75 9.59
N ALA A 171 -3.79 -14.59 9.85
CA ALA A 171 -3.64 -15.84 9.10
C ALA A 171 -4.42 -17.02 9.73
N ALA A 172 -4.84 -16.89 11.01
CA ALA A 172 -5.47 -17.98 11.77
C ALA A 172 -6.98 -17.84 11.97
N VAL A 173 -7.59 -16.67 11.70
CA VAL A 173 -9.02 -16.41 11.98
C VAL A 173 -9.92 -16.52 10.75
N LEU A 174 -9.37 -16.36 9.54
CA LEU A 174 -10.16 -16.63 8.34
C LEU A 174 -9.75 -17.99 7.79
N GLY A 175 -10.50 -19.01 8.16
CA GLY A 175 -10.39 -20.35 7.54
C GLY A 175 -10.44 -20.19 6.01
N ARG A 176 -9.76 -21.09 5.28
CA ARG A 176 -9.75 -21.11 3.80
C ARG A 176 -11.13 -21.06 3.14
N GLY A 177 -12.21 -21.20 3.91
CA GLY A 177 -13.60 -21.14 3.45
C GLY A 177 -14.20 -19.72 3.39
N GLU A 178 -13.54 -18.70 3.99
CA GLU A 178 -14.09 -17.33 4.04
C GLU A 178 -13.62 -16.42 2.91
N LEU A 179 -12.51 -16.76 2.21
CA LEU A 179 -12.05 -16.01 1.04
C LEU A 179 -12.84 -16.39 -0.21
N SER A 180 -13.35 -15.40 -0.93
CA SER A 180 -13.89 -15.63 -2.27
C SER A 180 -12.82 -16.17 -3.22
N ARG A 181 -13.21 -16.85 -4.29
CA ARG A 181 -12.26 -17.35 -5.30
C ARG A 181 -11.42 -16.24 -5.92
N ALA A 182 -11.98 -15.04 -6.06
CA ALA A 182 -11.26 -13.89 -6.57
C ALA A 182 -10.16 -13.42 -5.58
N GLU A 183 -10.47 -13.35 -4.29
CA GLU A 183 -9.50 -13.02 -3.25
C GLU A 183 -8.39 -14.07 -3.14
N GLN A 184 -8.72 -15.35 -3.29
CA GLN A 184 -7.72 -16.43 -3.35
C GLN A 184 -6.75 -16.26 -4.53
N MET A 185 -7.28 -15.89 -5.72
CA MET A 185 -6.43 -15.58 -6.89
C MET A 185 -5.50 -14.38 -6.60
N ALA A 186 -6.01 -13.31 -6.00
CA ALA A 186 -5.20 -12.14 -5.66
C ALA A 186 -4.09 -12.49 -4.65
N CYS A 187 -4.40 -13.28 -3.62
CA CYS A 187 -3.41 -13.77 -2.65
C CYS A 187 -2.34 -14.64 -3.32
N TYR A 188 -2.74 -15.54 -4.23
CA TYR A 188 -1.80 -16.39 -4.96
C TYR A 188 -0.86 -15.56 -5.84
N ILE A 189 -1.39 -14.58 -6.59
CA ILE A 189 -0.57 -13.67 -7.40
C ILE A 189 0.44 -12.92 -6.53
N ALA A 190 0.02 -12.39 -5.39
CA ALA A 190 0.90 -11.63 -4.50
C ALA A 190 2.05 -12.47 -3.91
N GLN A 191 1.87 -13.77 -3.78
CA GLN A 191 2.90 -14.70 -3.31
C GLN A 191 3.85 -15.18 -4.42
N HIS A 192 3.38 -15.20 -5.68
CA HIS A 192 4.05 -15.84 -6.81
C HIS A 192 4.33 -14.91 -8.00
N TYR A 193 4.11 -13.58 -7.88
CA TYR A 193 4.24 -12.65 -9.02
C TYR A 193 5.61 -12.67 -9.72
N ALA A 194 6.68 -13.01 -8.99
CA ALA A 194 8.02 -13.11 -9.55
C ALA A 194 8.20 -14.34 -10.45
N GLU A 195 7.33 -15.34 -10.32
CA GLU A 195 7.34 -16.57 -11.12
C GLU A 195 6.62 -16.37 -12.47
N PRO A 196 6.83 -17.27 -13.44
CA PRO A 196 6.03 -17.28 -14.67
C PRO A 196 4.56 -17.61 -14.35
N LEU A 197 3.71 -16.59 -14.29
CA LEU A 197 2.27 -16.73 -14.06
C LEU A 197 1.49 -16.59 -15.38
N THR A 198 0.55 -17.51 -15.58
CA THR A 198 -0.44 -17.46 -16.66
C THR A 198 -1.85 -17.50 -16.07
N THR A 199 -2.85 -17.16 -16.87
CA THR A 199 -4.25 -17.29 -16.45
C THR A 199 -4.58 -18.72 -16.03
N GLU A 200 -4.05 -19.72 -16.75
CA GLU A 200 -4.25 -21.15 -16.51
C GLU A 200 -3.66 -21.58 -15.15
N THR A 201 -2.43 -21.12 -14.82
CA THR A 201 -1.79 -21.47 -13.54
C THR A 201 -2.55 -20.86 -12.38
N ILE A 202 -2.98 -19.60 -12.48
CA ILE A 202 -3.72 -18.89 -11.44
C ILE A 202 -5.12 -19.51 -11.24
N SER A 203 -5.85 -19.78 -12.33
CA SER A 203 -7.21 -20.35 -12.26
C SER A 203 -7.23 -21.75 -11.68
N ARG A 204 -6.23 -22.58 -12.05
CA ARG A 204 -6.08 -23.95 -11.53
C ARG A 204 -5.91 -23.96 -10.00
N GLN A 205 -5.19 -22.97 -9.46
CA GLN A 205 -4.93 -22.87 -8.01
C GLN A 205 -6.20 -22.70 -7.19
N VAL A 206 -7.24 -22.13 -7.77
CA VAL A 206 -8.54 -21.91 -7.12
C VAL A 206 -9.64 -22.84 -7.64
N GLY A 207 -9.30 -23.80 -8.49
CA GLY A 207 -10.24 -24.79 -9.04
C GLY A 207 -11.28 -24.17 -10.00
N LEU A 208 -10.87 -23.18 -10.80
CA LEU A 208 -11.75 -22.52 -11.76
C LEU A 208 -11.30 -22.73 -13.21
N HIS A 209 -12.25 -22.72 -14.14
CA HIS A 209 -11.93 -22.63 -15.55
C HIS A 209 -11.35 -21.25 -15.88
N PRO A 210 -10.30 -21.12 -16.74
CA PRO A 210 -9.62 -19.85 -17.02
C PRO A 210 -10.56 -18.71 -17.42
N ASN A 211 -11.52 -18.93 -18.30
CA ASN A 211 -12.46 -17.90 -18.75
C ASN A 211 -13.34 -17.38 -17.59
N TYR A 212 -13.79 -18.29 -16.74
CA TYR A 212 -14.59 -17.91 -15.56
C TYR A 212 -13.74 -17.13 -14.55
N ALA A 213 -12.49 -17.57 -14.32
CA ALA A 213 -11.54 -16.87 -13.46
C ALA A 213 -11.29 -15.43 -13.92
N LEU A 214 -11.07 -15.21 -15.23
CA LEU A 214 -10.91 -13.86 -15.81
C LEU A 214 -12.14 -12.99 -15.55
N THR A 215 -13.34 -13.50 -15.82
CA THR A 215 -14.60 -12.77 -15.64
C THR A 215 -14.84 -12.44 -14.15
N LEU A 216 -14.64 -13.43 -13.27
CA LEU A 216 -14.80 -13.27 -11.82
C LEU A 216 -13.83 -12.25 -11.27
N PHE A 217 -12.54 -12.37 -11.64
CA PHE A 217 -11.49 -11.46 -11.17
C PHE A 217 -11.75 -10.03 -11.65
N HIS A 218 -12.08 -9.84 -12.93
CA HIS A 218 -12.41 -8.54 -13.48
C HIS A 218 -13.62 -7.90 -12.78
N ARG A 219 -14.68 -8.68 -12.52
CA ARG A 219 -15.88 -8.18 -11.81
C ARG A 219 -15.56 -7.77 -10.36
N THR A 220 -14.64 -8.49 -9.69
CA THR A 220 -14.30 -8.24 -8.28
C THR A 220 -13.27 -7.12 -8.12
N PHE A 221 -12.27 -7.05 -9.00
CA PHE A 221 -11.13 -6.14 -8.87
C PHE A 221 -11.03 -5.08 -9.97
N GLY A 222 -11.96 -5.04 -10.92
CA GLY A 222 -12.01 -4.04 -11.99
C GLY A 222 -10.86 -4.11 -13.01
N GLY A 223 -9.97 -5.12 -12.91
CA GLY A 223 -8.81 -5.28 -13.77
C GLY A 223 -8.58 -6.73 -14.19
N THR A 224 -7.67 -6.94 -15.15
CA THR A 224 -7.32 -8.31 -15.59
C THR A 224 -6.30 -8.95 -14.63
N LEU A 225 -6.30 -10.30 -14.56
CA LEU A 225 -5.32 -11.07 -13.80
C LEU A 225 -3.87 -10.68 -14.16
N LEU A 226 -3.56 -10.60 -15.45
CA LEU A 226 -2.19 -10.28 -15.90
C LEU A 226 -1.81 -8.83 -15.61
N LYS A 227 -2.76 -7.89 -15.66
CA LYS A 227 -2.51 -6.50 -15.21
C LYS A 227 -2.17 -6.49 -13.72
N TYR A 228 -2.88 -7.25 -12.90
CA TYR A 228 -2.63 -7.37 -11.47
C TYR A 228 -1.24 -7.97 -11.17
N VAL A 229 -0.83 -9.01 -11.91
CA VAL A 229 0.55 -9.57 -11.84
C VAL A 229 1.59 -8.49 -12.17
N THR A 230 1.41 -7.78 -13.29
CA THR A 230 2.32 -6.70 -13.72
C THR A 230 2.43 -5.63 -12.65
N GLN A 231 1.34 -5.30 -12.01
CA GLN A 231 1.30 -4.32 -10.93
C GLN A 231 2.15 -4.73 -9.74
N HIS A 232 2.07 -5.99 -9.27
CA HIS A 232 2.94 -6.49 -8.21
C HIS A 232 4.42 -6.46 -8.60
N ARG A 233 4.73 -6.84 -9.83
CA ARG A 233 6.10 -6.77 -10.38
C ARG A 233 6.65 -5.35 -10.38
N LEU A 234 5.84 -4.38 -10.82
CA LEU A 234 6.22 -2.96 -10.84
C LEU A 234 6.45 -2.42 -9.43
N SER A 235 5.59 -2.75 -8.46
CA SER A 235 5.76 -2.36 -7.07
C SER A 235 7.06 -2.94 -6.48
N HIS A 236 7.37 -4.19 -6.79
CA HIS A 236 8.65 -4.81 -6.39
C HIS A 236 9.86 -4.11 -7.00
N ALA A 237 9.83 -3.89 -8.32
CA ALA A 237 10.89 -3.19 -9.03
C ALA A 237 11.09 -1.76 -8.51
N GLN A 238 9.99 -1.04 -8.27
CA GLN A 238 10.02 0.31 -7.70
C GLN A 238 10.73 0.34 -6.35
N ARG A 239 10.43 -0.62 -5.46
CA ARG A 239 11.11 -0.79 -4.19
C ARG A 239 12.61 -1.01 -4.38
N LEU A 240 13.01 -1.96 -5.22
CA LEU A 240 14.43 -2.26 -5.46
C LEU A 240 15.18 -1.08 -6.08
N LEU A 241 14.56 -0.32 -6.98
CA LEU A 241 15.15 0.89 -7.56
C LEU A 241 15.52 1.94 -6.51
N VAL A 242 14.76 2.03 -5.43
CA VAL A 242 14.95 3.03 -4.36
C VAL A 242 15.88 2.53 -3.26
N THR A 243 15.84 1.21 -2.97
CA THR A 243 16.50 0.63 -1.80
C THR A 243 17.80 -0.11 -2.10
N THR A 244 18.15 -0.33 -3.37
CA THR A 244 19.36 -1.07 -3.77
C THR A 244 20.12 -0.36 -4.90
N GLU A 245 21.39 -0.74 -5.08
CA GLU A 245 22.23 -0.34 -6.20
C GLU A 245 22.23 -1.37 -7.34
N ASP A 246 21.36 -2.37 -7.30
CA ASP A 246 21.30 -3.45 -8.28
C ASP A 246 21.15 -2.93 -9.71
N LEU A 247 21.74 -3.64 -10.65
CA LEU A 247 21.57 -3.32 -12.08
C LEU A 247 20.09 -3.35 -12.47
N ILE A 248 19.68 -2.43 -13.33
CA ILE A 248 18.29 -2.36 -13.81
C ILE A 248 17.82 -3.70 -14.41
N LEU A 249 18.72 -4.41 -15.10
CA LEU A 249 18.44 -5.74 -15.64
C LEU A 249 18.12 -6.74 -14.51
N ASN A 250 18.93 -6.76 -13.44
CA ASN A 250 18.70 -7.68 -12.32
C ASN A 250 17.40 -7.37 -11.60
N ILE A 251 17.07 -6.09 -11.43
CA ILE A 251 15.78 -5.66 -10.87
C ILE A 251 14.62 -6.13 -11.75
N ALA A 252 14.72 -5.99 -13.07
CA ALA A 252 13.68 -6.46 -13.98
C ALA A 252 13.45 -7.98 -13.83
N LEU A 253 14.52 -8.76 -13.84
CA LEU A 253 14.44 -10.22 -13.74
C LEU A 253 13.94 -10.68 -12.37
N SER A 254 14.49 -10.15 -11.27
CA SER A 254 14.06 -10.49 -9.90
C SER A 254 12.62 -10.08 -9.60
N SER A 255 12.12 -9.06 -10.28
CA SER A 255 10.71 -8.66 -10.21
C SER A 255 9.78 -9.50 -11.07
N GLY A 256 10.31 -10.49 -11.81
CA GLY A 256 9.53 -11.44 -12.62
C GLY A 256 9.24 -10.99 -14.05
N PHE A 257 9.90 -9.93 -14.55
CA PHE A 257 9.81 -9.58 -15.97
C PHE A 257 10.69 -10.50 -16.82
N GLY A 258 10.12 -11.05 -17.89
CA GLY A 258 10.86 -11.95 -18.78
C GLY A 258 11.91 -11.27 -19.67
N SER A 259 11.93 -9.94 -19.74
CA SER A 259 12.94 -9.16 -20.47
C SER A 259 12.99 -7.71 -19.98
N LEU A 260 14.17 -7.09 -20.18
CA LEU A 260 14.38 -5.67 -19.87
C LEU A 260 13.47 -4.76 -20.70
N SER A 261 13.18 -5.13 -21.96
CA SER A 261 12.32 -4.32 -22.84
C SER A 261 10.89 -4.25 -22.29
N ARG A 262 10.30 -5.40 -21.95
CA ARG A 262 8.96 -5.46 -21.35
C ARG A 262 8.90 -4.72 -20.01
N PHE A 263 9.97 -4.82 -19.22
CA PHE A 263 10.05 -4.07 -17.96
C PHE A 263 10.05 -2.55 -18.21
N ASN A 264 10.92 -2.06 -19.10
CA ASN A 264 11.01 -0.62 -19.39
C ASN A 264 9.71 -0.06 -19.95
N GLU A 265 9.03 -0.81 -20.84
CA GLU A 265 7.73 -0.43 -21.39
C GLU A 265 6.67 -0.32 -20.29
N ALA A 266 6.48 -1.39 -19.51
CA ALA A 266 5.50 -1.40 -18.43
C ALA A 266 5.79 -0.34 -17.36
N PHE A 267 7.08 -0.12 -17.03
CA PHE A 267 7.50 0.87 -16.05
C PHE A 267 7.23 2.30 -16.54
N LYS A 268 7.57 2.58 -17.80
CA LYS A 268 7.32 3.90 -18.40
C LYS A 268 5.82 4.19 -18.54
N GLU A 269 5.02 3.18 -18.90
CA GLU A 269 3.55 3.32 -18.94
C GLU A 269 2.98 3.65 -17.56
N ALA A 270 3.51 3.03 -16.50
CA ALA A 270 2.98 3.19 -15.14
C ALA A 270 3.44 4.49 -14.45
N PHE A 271 4.69 4.94 -14.69
CA PHE A 271 5.33 6.03 -13.94
C PHE A 271 5.72 7.25 -14.78
N ASP A 272 5.42 7.27 -16.07
CA ASP A 272 5.76 8.33 -17.03
C ASP A 272 7.28 8.66 -17.06
N CYS A 273 8.14 7.73 -16.65
CA CYS A 273 9.59 7.85 -16.69
C CYS A 273 10.28 6.49 -16.77
N THR A 274 11.55 6.48 -17.15
CA THR A 274 12.35 5.25 -17.18
C THR A 274 12.74 4.80 -15.77
N PRO A 275 13.04 3.50 -15.56
CA PRO A 275 13.56 3.00 -14.28
C PRO A 275 14.82 3.74 -13.79
N ARG A 276 15.71 4.13 -14.73
CA ARG A 276 16.92 4.88 -14.42
C ARG A 276 16.62 6.29 -13.93
N GLU A 277 15.69 6.99 -14.57
CA GLU A 277 15.24 8.32 -14.14
C GLU A 277 14.52 8.24 -12.79
N TYR A 278 13.69 7.22 -12.60
CA TYR A 278 13.01 6.97 -11.34
C TYR A 278 14.01 6.79 -10.20
N ARG A 279 15.00 5.93 -10.36
CA ARG A 279 16.10 5.73 -9.41
C ARG A 279 16.78 7.07 -9.08
N LYS A 280 17.19 7.82 -10.10
CA LYS A 280 17.89 9.10 -9.90
C LYS A 280 17.07 10.11 -9.07
N ARG A 281 15.74 10.09 -9.22
CA ARG A 281 14.84 11.02 -8.50
C ARG A 281 14.59 10.61 -7.05
N HIS A 282 14.57 9.30 -6.77
CA HIS A 282 14.06 8.76 -5.51
C HIS A 282 15.11 8.03 -4.66
N GLN A 283 16.27 7.69 -5.20
CA GLN A 283 17.33 7.06 -4.44
C GLN A 283 18.02 8.10 -3.57
N LEU A 284 18.11 7.81 -2.28
CA LEU A 284 18.89 8.61 -1.33
C LEU A 284 20.38 8.31 -1.53
N ARG A 285 21.16 9.33 -1.81
CA ARG A 285 22.63 9.28 -1.78
C ARG A 285 23.15 9.42 -0.35
#